data_5b4b6473b603b229f0b8e0f35b8e8069
#
_entry.id   5b4b6473b603b229f0b8e0f35b8e8069
#
_cell.length_a   1.000
_cell.length_b   1.000
_cell.length_c   1.000
_cell.angle_alpha   90.00
_cell.angle_beta   90.00
_cell.angle_gamma   90.00
#
_symmetry.space_group_name_H-M   'P 1'
#
loop_
_entity.id
_entity.type
_entity.pdbx_description
1 polymer ?
#
loop_
_entity_poly.entity_id
_entity_poly.type
_entity_poly.pdbx_seq_one_letter_code
_entity_poly.pdbx_strand_id
1 'polypeptide(L)'
;FKIADETVKLMQKMTACGELDHLTAERVWLETQKGLNTPSPHIYFEVLRKVGALAVLFPEVEALFGKPQPEKYHPEIDSGVHTLMVLAQAKKLAKQAENPTALLFSSLCHDLGKGLTQEDILPHHYGHEVKGIQPTRNLANRLKVPSEVKDFAILVTEYHTHCHKIAELRPETV
;
A
#
# COMPACT_ATOMS: atom_id res chain seq x y z
N PHE A 1 13.81 1.10 16.11
CA PHE A 1 13.89 -0.36 15.97
C PHE A 1 15.02 -0.70 14.99
N LYS A 2 15.98 -1.54 15.40
CA LYS A 2 17.10 -1.97 14.54
C LYS A 2 17.08 -3.49 14.47
N ILE A 3 16.98 -4.04 13.26
CA ILE A 3 17.15 -5.48 13.02
C ILE A 3 18.65 -5.76 12.92
N ALA A 4 19.12 -6.84 13.54
CA ALA A 4 20.52 -7.26 13.42
C ALA A 4 20.87 -7.55 11.96
N ASP A 5 22.07 -7.16 11.53
CA ASP A 5 22.51 -7.29 10.13
C ASP A 5 22.54 -8.76 9.67
N GLU A 6 22.85 -9.68 10.57
CA GLU A 6 22.80 -11.12 10.31
C GLU A 6 21.38 -11.60 10.01
N THR A 7 20.38 -11.09 10.75
CA THR A 7 18.96 -11.39 10.50
C THR A 7 18.53 -10.84 9.15
N VAL A 8 18.92 -9.61 8.79
CA VAL A 8 18.62 -9.03 7.47
C VAL A 8 19.22 -9.89 6.36
N LYS A 9 20.48 -10.31 6.48
CA LYS A 9 21.13 -11.20 5.49
C LYS A 9 20.43 -12.55 5.37
N LEU A 10 19.98 -13.12 6.49
CA LEU A 10 19.22 -14.38 6.48
C LEU A 10 17.89 -14.19 5.72
N MET A 11 17.12 -13.15 6.03
CA MET A 11 15.87 -12.85 5.36
C MET A 11 16.06 -12.62 3.84
N GLN A 12 17.12 -11.89 3.44
CA GLN A 12 17.47 -11.71 2.03
C GLN A 12 17.78 -13.04 1.34
N LYS A 13 18.52 -13.92 2.00
CA LYS A 13 18.82 -15.27 1.49
C LYS A 13 17.54 -16.09 1.31
N MET A 14 16.66 -16.10 2.32
CA MET A 14 15.36 -16.81 2.24
C MET A 14 14.51 -16.30 1.07
N THR A 15 14.43 -14.98 0.90
CA THR A 15 13.72 -14.38 -0.25
C THR A 15 14.34 -14.83 -1.57
N ALA A 16 15.66 -14.75 -1.71
CA ALA A 16 16.37 -15.12 -2.94
C ALA A 16 16.29 -16.62 -3.27
N CYS A 17 16.13 -17.48 -2.25
CA CYS A 17 15.95 -18.93 -2.45
C CYS A 17 14.49 -19.34 -2.74
N GLY A 18 13.55 -18.38 -2.87
CA GLY A 18 12.14 -18.67 -3.20
C GLY A 18 11.32 -19.24 -2.04
N GLU A 19 11.79 -19.13 -0.78
CA GLU A 19 11.02 -19.66 0.36
C GLU A 19 9.67 -18.98 0.54
N LEU A 20 9.55 -17.73 0.07
CA LEU A 20 8.27 -17.00 0.15
C LEU A 20 7.19 -17.54 -0.79
N ASP A 21 7.57 -18.23 -1.88
CA ASP A 21 6.64 -18.81 -2.85
C ASP A 21 5.82 -19.97 -2.27
N HIS A 22 6.29 -20.54 -1.16
CA HIS A 22 5.63 -21.64 -0.45
C HIS A 22 4.67 -21.17 0.65
N LEU A 23 4.57 -19.86 0.88
CA LEU A 23 3.66 -19.32 1.88
C LEU A 23 2.22 -19.34 1.39
N THR A 24 1.29 -19.83 2.22
CA THR A 24 -0.12 -19.73 1.91
C THR A 24 -0.61 -18.28 2.00
N ALA A 25 -1.59 -17.94 1.18
CA ALA A 25 -2.17 -16.60 1.14
C ALA A 25 -2.69 -16.15 2.52
N GLU A 26 -3.34 -17.08 3.24
CA GLU A 26 -3.90 -16.82 4.56
C GLU A 26 -2.80 -16.49 5.59
N ARG A 27 -1.66 -17.17 5.49
CA ARG A 27 -0.52 -16.89 6.37
C ARG A 27 0.08 -15.52 6.07
N VAL A 28 0.26 -15.20 4.79
CA VAL A 28 0.75 -13.88 4.39
C VAL A 28 -0.21 -12.79 4.89
N TRP A 29 -1.52 -12.98 4.73
CA TRP A 29 -2.52 -12.04 5.22
C TRP A 29 -2.49 -11.89 6.74
N LEU A 30 -2.41 -12.99 7.48
CA LEU A 30 -2.34 -12.96 8.94
C LEU A 30 -1.12 -12.17 9.45
N GLU A 31 0.06 -12.41 8.86
CA GLU A 31 1.27 -11.66 9.22
C GLU A 31 1.19 -10.19 8.78
N THR A 32 0.54 -9.91 7.64
CA THR A 32 0.26 -8.54 7.19
C THR A 32 -0.63 -7.80 8.19
N GLN A 33 -1.70 -8.44 8.66
CA GLN A 33 -2.56 -7.86 9.70
C GLN A 33 -1.78 -7.54 10.99
N LYS A 34 -0.89 -8.43 11.41
CA LYS A 34 -0.02 -8.16 12.57
C LYS A 34 0.89 -6.97 12.30
N GLY A 35 1.52 -6.91 11.11
CA GLY A 35 2.36 -5.79 10.68
C GLY A 35 1.61 -4.45 10.69
N LEU A 36 0.39 -4.42 10.11
CA LEU A 36 -0.48 -3.25 10.09
C LEU A 36 -0.88 -2.80 11.52
N ASN A 37 -1.03 -3.73 12.45
CA ASN A 37 -1.43 -3.44 13.82
C ASN A 37 -0.27 -3.00 14.72
N THR A 38 0.99 -3.04 14.27
CA THR A 38 2.12 -2.51 15.02
C THR A 38 2.00 -1.00 15.24
N PRO A 39 2.72 -0.40 16.20
CA PRO A 39 2.75 1.06 16.37
C PRO A 39 3.28 1.83 15.15
N SER A 40 4.10 1.18 14.32
CA SER A 40 4.74 1.79 13.14
C SER A 40 4.64 0.84 11.93
N PRO A 41 3.44 0.71 11.32
CA PRO A 41 3.19 -0.27 10.26
C PRO A 41 4.03 -0.03 8.99
N HIS A 42 4.42 1.22 8.69
CA HIS A 42 5.30 1.54 7.57
C HIS A 42 6.65 0.80 7.67
N ILE A 43 7.20 0.64 8.88
CA ILE A 43 8.48 -0.09 9.08
C ILE A 43 8.38 -1.55 8.63
N TYR A 44 7.22 -2.19 8.80
CA TYR A 44 7.00 -3.55 8.30
C TYR A 44 7.25 -3.62 6.78
N PHE A 45 6.68 -2.71 6.01
CA PHE A 45 6.85 -2.65 4.55
C PHE A 45 8.25 -2.20 4.13
N GLU A 46 8.87 -1.27 4.87
CA GLU A 46 10.27 -0.88 4.66
C GLU A 46 11.21 -2.08 4.82
N VAL A 47 10.99 -2.90 5.85
CA VAL A 47 11.79 -4.12 6.10
C VAL A 47 11.55 -5.12 4.98
N LEU A 48 10.31 -5.39 4.58
CA LEU A 48 10.01 -6.28 3.45
C LEU A 48 10.71 -5.82 2.18
N ARG A 49 10.72 -4.52 1.91
CA ARG A 49 11.42 -3.94 0.76
C ARG A 49 12.92 -4.12 0.85
N LYS A 50 13.51 -3.80 2.00
CA LYS A 50 14.96 -3.95 2.27
C LYS A 50 15.46 -5.37 2.03
N VAL A 51 14.63 -6.37 2.30
CA VAL A 51 15.01 -7.78 2.13
C VAL A 51 14.52 -8.39 0.79
N GLY A 52 13.92 -7.57 -0.09
CA GLY A 52 13.40 -8.01 -1.38
C GLY A 52 12.04 -8.73 -1.33
N ALA A 53 11.50 -8.94 -0.13
CA ALA A 53 10.24 -9.65 0.07
C ALA A 53 9.02 -8.85 -0.41
N LEU A 54 9.10 -7.51 -0.45
CA LEU A 54 8.00 -6.66 -0.91
C LEU A 54 7.66 -6.95 -2.37
N ALA A 55 8.67 -7.07 -3.23
CA ALA A 55 8.47 -7.39 -4.66
C ALA A 55 7.81 -8.75 -4.89
N VAL A 56 8.03 -9.71 -4.00
CA VAL A 56 7.42 -11.06 -4.08
C VAL A 56 5.99 -11.07 -3.56
N LEU A 57 5.77 -10.50 -2.38
CA LEU A 57 4.49 -10.59 -1.67
C LEU A 57 3.50 -9.48 -2.05
N PHE A 58 4.02 -8.29 -2.39
CA PHE A 58 3.24 -7.07 -2.67
C PHE A 58 3.79 -6.35 -3.91
N PRO A 59 3.89 -7.00 -5.08
CA PRO A 59 4.46 -6.39 -6.28
C PRO A 59 3.73 -5.10 -6.68
N GLU A 60 2.43 -4.99 -6.39
CA GLU A 60 1.63 -3.79 -6.66
C GLU A 60 2.11 -2.59 -5.81
N VAL A 61 2.55 -2.83 -4.57
CA VAL A 61 3.10 -1.81 -3.68
C VAL A 61 4.55 -1.48 -4.07
N GLU A 62 5.36 -2.49 -4.40
CA GLU A 62 6.74 -2.27 -4.86
C GLU A 62 6.78 -1.41 -6.12
N ALA A 63 5.81 -1.57 -7.03
CA ALA A 63 5.72 -0.79 -8.27
C ALA A 63 5.52 0.72 -8.08
N LEU A 64 5.17 1.16 -6.86
CA LEU A 64 5.05 2.58 -6.53
C LEU A 64 6.40 3.25 -6.30
N PHE A 65 7.41 2.49 -5.87
CA PHE A 65 8.73 3.04 -5.60
C PHE A 65 9.46 3.37 -6.90
N GLY A 66 10.11 4.54 -6.92
CA GLY A 66 10.72 5.07 -8.14
C GLY A 66 9.73 5.77 -9.08
N LYS A 67 8.43 5.84 -8.75
CA LYS A 67 7.44 6.62 -9.51
C LYS A 67 7.35 8.04 -8.96
N PRO A 68 7.89 9.06 -9.68
CA PRO A 68 7.88 10.45 -9.22
C PRO A 68 6.47 11.04 -9.27
N GLN A 69 6.18 11.93 -8.33
CA GLN A 69 4.97 12.75 -8.25
C GLN A 69 5.31 14.23 -8.37
N PRO A 70 4.34 15.11 -8.69
CA PRO A 70 4.58 16.55 -8.75
C PRO A 70 5.02 17.09 -7.38
N GLU A 71 6.24 17.63 -7.28
CA GLU A 71 6.84 18.17 -6.04
C GLU A 71 5.97 19.22 -5.35
N LYS A 72 5.21 20.00 -6.13
CA LYS A 72 4.31 21.03 -5.61
C LYS A 72 3.29 20.49 -4.59
N TYR A 73 2.86 19.24 -4.77
CA TYR A 73 1.83 18.61 -3.93
C TYR A 73 2.40 17.48 -3.05
N HIS A 74 3.56 16.96 -3.44
CA HIS A 74 4.20 15.79 -2.83
C HIS A 74 5.70 16.06 -2.67
N PRO A 75 6.12 16.79 -1.60
CA PRO A 75 7.54 17.11 -1.39
C PRO A 75 8.44 15.89 -1.23
N GLU A 76 7.87 14.74 -0.85
CA GLU A 76 8.53 13.43 -0.81
C GLU A 76 8.83 12.85 -2.20
N ILE A 77 8.21 13.40 -3.26
CA ILE A 77 8.38 13.08 -4.68
C ILE A 77 8.04 11.62 -5.06
N ASP A 78 8.45 10.63 -4.30
CA ASP A 78 8.27 9.20 -4.60
C ASP A 78 6.92 8.66 -4.11
N SER A 79 6.14 8.01 -5.00
CA SER A 79 4.81 7.48 -4.69
C SER A 79 4.84 6.35 -3.64
N GLY A 80 5.89 5.54 -3.61
CA GLY A 80 6.03 4.48 -2.61
C GLY A 80 6.33 5.04 -1.23
N VAL A 81 7.22 6.04 -1.15
CA VAL A 81 7.49 6.79 0.09
C VAL A 81 6.22 7.46 0.57
N HIS A 82 5.48 8.15 -0.32
CA HIS A 82 4.18 8.76 -0.01
C HIS A 82 3.22 7.75 0.63
N THR A 83 3.05 6.60 0.00
CA THR A 83 2.15 5.54 0.49
C THR A 83 2.51 5.09 1.91
N LEU A 84 3.80 4.93 2.22
CA LEU A 84 4.23 4.56 3.58
C LEU A 84 4.01 5.71 4.58
N MET A 85 4.17 6.98 4.16
CA MET A 85 3.86 8.14 4.99
C MET A 85 2.35 8.22 5.29
N VAL A 86 1.50 8.00 4.29
CA VAL A 86 0.03 7.93 4.47
C VAL A 86 -0.34 6.81 5.44
N LEU A 87 0.24 5.61 5.28
CA LEU A 87 0.03 4.50 6.21
C LEU A 87 0.41 4.85 7.65
N ALA A 88 1.54 5.56 7.85
CA ALA A 88 1.97 6.02 9.17
C ALA A 88 1.00 7.04 9.79
N GLN A 89 0.41 7.94 8.99
CA GLN A 89 -0.62 8.88 9.46
C GLN A 89 -1.95 8.17 9.75
N ALA A 90 -2.39 7.27 8.87
CA ALA A 90 -3.60 6.48 9.07
C ALA A 90 -3.53 5.69 10.39
N LYS A 91 -2.35 5.19 10.76
CA LYS A 91 -2.16 4.49 12.05
C LYS A 91 -2.49 5.37 13.26
N LYS A 92 -2.23 6.66 13.21
CA LYS A 92 -2.57 7.59 14.31
C LYS A 92 -4.08 7.72 14.49
N LEU A 93 -4.83 7.59 13.39
CA LEU A 93 -6.28 7.69 13.36
C LEU A 93 -6.99 6.33 13.56
N ALA A 94 -6.25 5.22 13.51
CA ALA A 94 -6.82 3.87 13.50
C ALA A 94 -7.73 3.56 14.70
N LYS A 95 -7.47 4.18 15.87
CA LYS A 95 -8.32 4.01 17.06
C LYS A 95 -9.72 4.63 16.93
N GLN A 96 -9.90 5.54 15.98
CA GLN A 96 -11.17 6.23 15.71
C GLN A 96 -11.98 5.52 14.62
N ALA A 97 -11.36 4.57 13.91
CA ALA A 97 -12.02 3.83 12.84
C ALA A 97 -12.81 2.64 13.41
N GLU A 98 -13.99 2.40 12.84
CA GLU A 98 -14.81 1.23 13.15
C GLU A 98 -14.06 -0.08 12.82
N ASN A 99 -13.37 -0.10 11.67
CA ASN A 99 -12.49 -1.20 11.26
C ASN A 99 -11.05 -0.68 11.00
N PRO A 100 -10.18 -0.70 12.03
CA PRO A 100 -8.79 -0.24 11.89
C PRO A 100 -8.00 -0.98 10.79
N THR A 101 -8.25 -2.27 10.61
CA THR A 101 -7.55 -3.06 9.58
C THR A 101 -7.95 -2.61 8.18
N ALA A 102 -9.24 -2.33 7.95
CA ALA A 102 -9.74 -1.80 6.69
C ALA A 102 -9.12 -0.43 6.37
N LEU A 103 -9.09 0.48 7.36
CA LEU A 103 -8.44 1.79 7.20
C LEU A 103 -6.96 1.66 6.80
N LEU A 104 -6.21 0.81 7.50
CA LEU A 104 -4.77 0.67 7.26
C LEU A 104 -4.47 -0.03 5.93
N PHE A 105 -5.24 -1.06 5.59
CA PHE A 105 -5.09 -1.74 4.31
C PHE A 105 -5.50 -0.85 3.14
N SER A 106 -6.58 -0.08 3.27
CA SER A 106 -6.99 0.88 2.24
C SER A 106 -5.95 2.00 2.05
N SER A 107 -5.34 2.47 3.14
CA SER A 107 -4.25 3.45 3.08
C SER A 107 -3.01 2.91 2.33
N LEU A 108 -2.75 1.61 2.42
CA LEU A 108 -1.69 0.97 1.63
C LEU A 108 -2.06 0.87 0.14
N CYS A 109 -3.36 0.75 -0.17
CA CYS A 109 -3.85 0.47 -1.53
C CYS A 109 -4.23 1.73 -2.33
N HIS A 110 -4.49 2.88 -1.68
CA HIS A 110 -5.15 4.04 -2.28
C HIS A 110 -4.54 4.52 -3.58
N ASP A 111 -3.23 4.42 -3.71
CA ASP A 111 -2.45 4.93 -4.84
C ASP A 111 -1.87 3.84 -5.76
N LEU A 112 -2.28 2.58 -5.65
CA LEU A 112 -1.70 1.47 -6.44
C LEU A 112 -1.77 1.70 -7.95
N GLY A 113 -2.72 2.50 -8.41
CA GLY A 113 -2.82 2.88 -9.82
C GLY A 113 -1.66 3.72 -10.33
N LYS A 114 -0.95 4.43 -9.46
CA LYS A 114 0.25 5.20 -9.84
C LYS A 114 1.38 4.29 -10.33
N GLY A 115 1.47 3.07 -9.80
CA GLY A 115 2.44 2.06 -10.26
C GLY A 115 2.28 1.67 -11.74
N LEU A 116 1.09 1.86 -12.31
CA LEU A 116 0.79 1.57 -13.73
C LEU A 116 1.05 2.75 -14.67
N THR A 117 1.52 3.88 -14.15
CA THR A 117 1.78 5.07 -14.97
C THR A 117 2.98 4.85 -15.88
N GLN A 118 2.78 5.14 -17.17
CA GLN A 118 3.85 5.07 -18.19
C GLN A 118 4.86 6.20 -17.97
N GLU A 119 6.12 5.95 -18.34
CA GLU A 119 7.23 6.86 -18.03
C GLU A 119 7.12 8.22 -18.75
N ASP A 120 6.52 8.24 -19.95
CA ASP A 120 6.37 9.42 -20.80
C ASP A 120 5.39 10.46 -20.26
N ILE A 121 4.50 10.08 -19.33
CA ILE A 121 3.53 10.99 -18.70
C ILE A 121 3.91 11.40 -17.27
N LEU A 122 4.96 10.80 -16.70
CA LEU A 122 5.44 11.17 -15.38
C LEU A 122 5.86 12.65 -15.33
N PRO A 123 5.71 13.34 -14.22
CA PRO A 123 5.26 12.87 -12.91
C PRO A 123 3.72 12.89 -12.70
N HIS A 124 2.93 12.92 -13.76
CA HIS A 124 1.48 13.00 -13.69
C HIS A 124 0.84 11.60 -13.74
N HIS A 125 -0.13 11.35 -12.84
CA HIS A 125 -0.78 10.06 -12.69
C HIS A 125 -2.28 10.15 -13.03
N TYR A 126 -2.61 10.53 -14.27
CA TYR A 126 -3.99 10.73 -14.68
C TYR A 126 -4.83 9.46 -14.57
N GLY A 127 -5.94 9.57 -13.82
CA GLY A 127 -6.90 8.49 -13.61
C GLY A 127 -6.34 7.31 -12.83
N HIS A 128 -5.34 7.54 -11.97
CA HIS A 128 -4.76 6.50 -11.12
C HIS A 128 -5.80 5.91 -10.15
N GLU A 129 -6.83 6.66 -9.79
CA GLU A 129 -7.92 6.21 -8.94
C GLU A 129 -8.64 5.01 -9.58
N VAL A 130 -9.10 5.18 -10.80
CA VAL A 130 -9.80 4.12 -11.56
C VAL A 130 -8.85 2.99 -11.93
N LYS A 131 -7.64 3.32 -12.37
CA LYS A 131 -6.60 2.34 -12.72
C LYS A 131 -6.16 1.50 -11.50
N GLY A 132 -6.25 2.06 -10.30
CA GLY A 132 -5.88 1.40 -9.04
C GLY A 132 -6.87 0.34 -8.57
N ILE A 133 -8.11 0.37 -9.03
CA ILE A 133 -9.16 -0.60 -8.63
C ILE A 133 -8.72 -2.04 -8.90
N GLN A 134 -8.19 -2.32 -10.09
CA GLN A 134 -7.82 -3.69 -10.44
C GLN A 134 -6.59 -4.20 -9.69
N PRO A 135 -5.48 -3.45 -9.54
CA PRO A 135 -4.38 -3.82 -8.64
C PRO A 135 -4.82 -4.07 -7.20
N THR A 136 -5.66 -3.20 -6.64
CA THR A 136 -6.21 -3.38 -5.28
C THR A 136 -6.99 -4.67 -5.16
N ARG A 137 -7.86 -4.96 -6.13
CA ARG A 137 -8.64 -6.21 -6.18
C ARG A 137 -7.74 -7.43 -6.31
N ASN A 138 -6.75 -7.39 -7.19
CA ASN A 138 -5.82 -8.48 -7.43
C ASN A 138 -5.01 -8.80 -6.16
N LEU A 139 -4.44 -7.78 -5.52
CA LEU A 139 -3.72 -7.90 -4.25
C LEU A 139 -4.61 -8.53 -3.17
N ALA A 140 -5.81 -7.99 -2.98
CA ALA A 140 -6.74 -8.46 -1.96
C ALA A 140 -7.19 -9.91 -2.21
N ASN A 141 -7.49 -10.28 -3.45
CA ASN A 141 -7.89 -11.65 -3.80
C ASN A 141 -6.73 -12.63 -3.64
N ARG A 142 -5.51 -12.25 -4.05
CA ARG A 142 -4.30 -13.08 -3.95
C ARG A 142 -3.96 -13.39 -2.49
N LEU A 143 -4.13 -12.42 -1.59
CA LEU A 143 -3.89 -12.59 -0.16
C LEU A 143 -5.11 -13.12 0.61
N LYS A 144 -6.23 -13.37 -0.06
CA LYS A 144 -7.49 -13.78 0.58
C LYS A 144 -7.94 -12.81 1.69
N VAL A 145 -7.80 -11.52 1.41
CA VAL A 145 -8.28 -10.46 2.31
C VAL A 145 -9.79 -10.58 2.48
N PRO A 146 -10.34 -10.45 3.70
CA PRO A 146 -11.79 -10.46 3.94
C PRO A 146 -12.53 -9.46 3.05
N SER A 147 -13.72 -9.84 2.56
CA SER A 147 -14.49 -9.03 1.59
C SER A 147 -14.73 -7.61 2.07
N GLU A 148 -15.12 -7.44 3.35
CA GLU A 148 -15.32 -6.12 3.95
C GLU A 148 -14.09 -5.21 3.81
N VAL A 149 -12.91 -5.72 4.14
CA VAL A 149 -11.63 -4.98 4.04
C VAL A 149 -11.29 -4.68 2.58
N LYS A 150 -11.48 -5.66 1.70
CA LYS A 150 -11.25 -5.52 0.26
C LYS A 150 -12.16 -4.47 -0.37
N ASP A 151 -13.46 -4.55 -0.11
CA ASP A 151 -14.45 -3.67 -0.72
C ASP A 151 -14.24 -2.22 -0.23
N PHE A 152 -13.90 -2.03 1.04
CA PHE A 152 -13.52 -0.73 1.57
C PHE A 152 -12.24 -0.20 0.92
N ALA A 153 -11.22 -1.04 0.71
CA ALA A 153 -9.99 -0.62 0.05
C ALA A 153 -10.22 -0.21 -1.41
N ILE A 154 -11.09 -0.93 -2.14
CA ILE A 154 -11.49 -0.56 -3.50
C ILE A 154 -12.19 0.79 -3.51
N LEU A 155 -13.15 1.00 -2.61
CA LEU A 155 -13.86 2.27 -2.47
C LEU A 155 -12.90 3.43 -2.21
N VAL A 156 -11.99 3.27 -1.25
CA VAL A 156 -10.98 4.31 -0.95
C VAL A 156 -10.09 4.57 -2.15
N THR A 157 -9.62 3.52 -2.85
CA THR A 157 -8.79 3.68 -4.05
C THR A 157 -9.51 4.53 -5.13
N GLU A 158 -10.79 4.27 -5.33
CA GLU A 158 -11.59 4.97 -6.36
C GLU A 158 -11.90 6.43 -6.00
N TYR A 159 -12.15 6.71 -4.72
CA TYR A 159 -12.73 8.00 -4.30
C TYR A 159 -11.83 8.87 -3.42
N HIS A 160 -10.60 8.45 -3.05
CA HIS A 160 -9.75 9.23 -2.12
C HIS A 160 -9.47 10.66 -2.60
N THR A 161 -9.34 10.89 -3.91
CA THR A 161 -9.11 12.25 -4.45
C THR A 161 -10.33 13.14 -4.37
N HIS A 162 -11.56 12.58 -4.23
CA HIS A 162 -12.78 13.35 -4.07
C HIS A 162 -12.77 14.15 -2.75
N CYS A 163 -12.11 13.64 -1.70
CA CYS A 163 -11.95 14.37 -0.45
C CYS A 163 -11.23 15.71 -0.62
N HIS A 164 -10.30 15.81 -1.57
CA HIS A 164 -9.59 17.07 -1.87
C HIS A 164 -10.46 18.10 -2.60
N LYS A 165 -11.55 17.66 -3.22
CA LYS A 165 -12.45 18.48 -4.05
C LYS A 165 -13.86 18.54 -3.49
N ILE A 166 -14.05 18.18 -2.22
CA ILE A 166 -15.39 18.02 -1.63
C ILE A 166 -16.28 19.26 -1.80
N ALA A 167 -15.69 20.47 -1.74
CA ALA A 167 -16.42 21.72 -1.95
C ALA A 167 -16.86 21.95 -3.42
N GLU A 168 -16.31 21.21 -4.37
CA GLU A 168 -16.59 21.30 -5.81
C GLU A 168 -17.52 20.17 -6.28
N LEU A 169 -17.74 19.16 -5.44
CA LEU A 169 -18.61 18.03 -5.77
C LEU A 169 -20.08 18.42 -5.73
N ARG A 170 -20.87 17.78 -6.59
CA ARG A 170 -22.33 17.90 -6.52
C ARG A 170 -22.85 17.17 -5.28
N PRO A 171 -23.98 17.63 -4.67
CA PRO A 171 -24.56 16.97 -3.50
C PRO A 171 -24.82 15.47 -3.68
N GLU A 172 -25.14 15.04 -4.90
CA GLU A 172 -25.40 13.63 -5.23
C GLU A 172 -24.13 12.77 -5.25
N THR A 173 -22.93 13.39 -5.20
CA THR A 173 -21.62 12.71 -5.24
C THR A 173 -21.02 12.58 -3.83
N VAL A 174 -21.52 13.34 -2.86
CA VAL A 174 -21.13 13.31 -1.45
C VAL A 174 -22.08 12.39 -0.70
#